data_cb195f354d0635645e9ae91d50c6a95a
#
_entry.id   cb195f354d0635645e9ae91d50c6a95a
#
_cell.length_a   1.000
_cell.length_b   1.000
_cell.length_c   1.000
_cell.angle_alpha   90.00
_cell.angle_beta   90.00
_cell.angle_gamma   90.00
#
_symmetry.space_group_name_H-M   'P 1'
#
loop_
_entity.id
_entity.type
_entity.pdbx_description
1 polymer ?
#
loop_
_entity_poly.entity_id
_entity_poly.type
_entity_poly.pdbx_seq_one_letter_code
_entity_poly.pdbx_strand_id
1 'polypeptide(L)'
;LKGKFYTFDTGNGECPGLFAKAVCANGDRAAIVDMTDTNPEGWANDVRPSLKSPCDLLIYELHHRDFSIDASSGLVNKGKFLALAEPKAIDYLKRLGVNAIHILPSFDFASVDETRLDQPQYNWGYDPKNYNVPEGSYATDPYEPTRRIKEFKTMVMALHKAGIRVILDVVYNHTFNIKNSNFQRISPDYYYRKTADGKYSDGSGCGNETASEKPLMRTYMIESVKYWVNEYHIDGFRFDLMGVHDIETMNQIRHEVNNIDPSIYIYGEGWSAGSCAYPTEKLAMKANAQKLDGIGAFSDEMRDALRGPFSDDHKGGFLAGVSGQEESIKFGIVGAIQHPQVDMTKVNYSKAPWTNSPSQMVSYVSCHDDMCLTDRLRTSMPGINTDELIRLDLLAQTAVFTSQGVPFMLCGEEMLRDKKGVANSFRSPDNINHLDWNNLKKYPEVFDYYSGLIALRKAHPAFRLGNAEAVRQHLEFLSAPSGVVAFRLKNHAGGDAWNNIVVILNANRMPQTINIPQNQYTAVVKDGVVNAEGIGNTINADKVEVSAQRAMIIYSNE
;
A
#
# COMPACT_ATOMS: atom_id res chain seq x y z
N LEU A 1 -17.37 37.94 -1.91
CA LEU A 1 -17.38 37.07 -0.74
C LEU A 1 -16.09 36.27 -0.59
N LYS A 2 -15.21 36.24 -1.60
CA LYS A 2 -13.89 35.55 -1.55
C LYS A 2 -13.13 35.89 -0.25
N GLY A 3 -12.58 34.90 0.42
CA GLY A 3 -11.86 35.04 1.69
C GLY A 3 -12.77 35.11 2.93
N LYS A 4 -14.10 34.98 2.76
CA LYS A 4 -15.01 34.84 3.90
C LYS A 4 -15.21 33.40 4.28
N PHE A 5 -15.57 33.16 5.55
CA PHE A 5 -15.93 31.86 6.08
C PHE A 5 -17.44 31.76 6.25
N TYR A 6 -17.93 30.52 6.19
CA TYR A 6 -19.36 30.22 6.38
C TYR A 6 -19.57 28.88 7.05
N THR A 7 -20.73 28.70 7.62
CA THR A 7 -21.25 27.43 8.13
C THR A 7 -22.69 27.22 7.65
N PHE A 8 -23.13 25.98 7.70
CA PHE A 8 -24.52 25.60 7.60
C PHE A 8 -25.02 25.19 8.98
N ASP A 9 -26.26 25.57 9.31
CA ASP A 9 -26.97 25.07 10.48
C ASP A 9 -28.36 24.60 10.07
N THR A 10 -28.61 23.31 10.22
CA THR A 10 -29.90 22.67 9.93
C THR A 10 -30.73 22.44 11.20
N GLY A 11 -30.35 23.10 12.30
CA GLY A 11 -30.95 22.88 13.62
C GLY A 11 -30.22 21.83 14.48
N ASN A 12 -29.14 21.26 13.96
CA ASN A 12 -28.33 20.23 14.62
C ASN A 12 -26.92 20.71 14.97
N GLY A 13 -26.69 22.02 14.88
CA GLY A 13 -25.42 22.69 15.09
C GLY A 13 -24.68 23.02 13.79
N GLU A 14 -23.80 24.00 13.88
CA GLU A 14 -23.04 24.51 12.76
C GLU A 14 -22.01 23.50 12.25
N CYS A 15 -21.83 23.44 10.93
CA CYS A 15 -20.76 22.68 10.26
C CYS A 15 -20.38 23.31 8.93
N PRO A 16 -19.20 23.00 8.37
CA PRO A 16 -18.77 23.54 7.06
C PRO A 16 -19.58 22.97 5.88
N GLY A 17 -20.46 22.00 6.11
CA GLY A 17 -21.17 21.27 5.06
C GLY A 17 -20.39 20.06 4.56
N LEU A 18 -21.06 19.22 3.77
CA LEU A 18 -20.50 17.93 3.32
C LEU A 18 -19.42 18.10 2.23
N PHE A 19 -19.59 19.09 1.37
CA PHE A 19 -18.76 19.29 0.18
C PHE A 19 -17.84 20.52 0.27
N ALA A 20 -17.50 20.95 1.49
CA ALA A 20 -16.50 22.00 1.68
C ALA A 20 -15.19 21.64 0.97
N LYS A 21 -14.64 22.56 0.17
CA LYS A 21 -13.40 22.39 -0.60
C LYS A 21 -12.22 23.11 0.05
N ALA A 22 -12.50 24.05 0.93
CA ALA A 22 -11.55 24.82 1.70
C ALA A 22 -12.14 25.09 3.09
N VAL A 23 -11.31 25.08 4.11
CA VAL A 23 -11.73 25.29 5.50
C VAL A 23 -10.74 26.18 6.24
N CYS A 24 -11.18 26.74 7.37
CA CYS A 24 -10.30 27.38 8.34
C CYS A 24 -9.39 26.37 9.05
N ALA A 25 -8.42 26.86 9.82
CA ALA A 25 -7.66 26.01 10.73
C ALA A 25 -8.61 25.19 11.61
N ASN A 26 -8.27 23.92 11.82
CA ASN A 26 -9.11 22.90 12.50
C ASN A 26 -10.44 22.54 11.80
N GLY A 27 -10.75 23.11 10.63
CA GLY A 27 -11.79 22.61 9.76
C GLY A 27 -13.25 22.84 10.20
N ASP A 28 -13.54 23.75 11.16
CA ASP A 28 -14.90 23.93 11.67
C ASP A 28 -15.78 24.84 10.79
N ARG A 29 -15.18 25.61 9.90
CA ARG A 29 -15.87 26.52 8.97
C ARG A 29 -15.30 26.37 7.57
N ALA A 30 -16.17 26.36 6.57
CA ALA A 30 -15.76 26.40 5.18
C ALA A 30 -15.30 27.82 4.78
N ALA A 31 -14.39 27.89 3.84
CA ALA A 31 -13.91 29.13 3.25
C ALA A 31 -14.39 29.29 1.81
N ILE A 32 -14.76 30.53 1.43
CA ILE A 32 -15.09 30.87 0.05
C ILE A 32 -13.79 31.22 -0.67
N VAL A 33 -13.34 30.32 -1.55
CA VAL A 33 -12.12 30.48 -2.32
C VAL A 33 -12.38 30.37 -3.82
N ASP A 34 -11.49 30.93 -4.61
CA ASP A 34 -11.42 30.63 -6.04
C ASP A 34 -10.40 29.49 -6.22
N MET A 35 -10.87 28.34 -6.68
CA MET A 35 -10.01 27.17 -6.83
C MET A 35 -8.90 27.38 -7.87
N THR A 36 -9.08 28.29 -8.83
CA THR A 36 -8.04 28.62 -9.81
C THR A 36 -6.83 29.31 -9.19
N ASP A 37 -7.01 30.05 -8.09
CA ASP A 37 -5.91 30.67 -7.34
C ASP A 37 -5.03 29.63 -6.62
N THR A 38 -5.53 28.43 -6.45
CA THR A 38 -4.82 27.33 -5.78
C THR A 38 -3.93 26.52 -6.71
N ASN A 39 -3.99 26.79 -8.02
CA ASN A 39 -3.20 26.07 -8.99
C ASN A 39 -1.74 26.55 -8.98
N PRO A 40 -0.76 25.67 -8.80
CA PRO A 40 0.64 26.02 -9.03
C PRO A 40 0.88 26.34 -10.51
N GLU A 41 1.95 27.07 -10.78
CA GLU A 41 2.35 27.37 -12.16
C GLU A 41 2.57 26.05 -12.94
N GLY A 42 1.94 25.97 -14.12
CA GLY A 42 2.00 24.78 -14.97
C GLY A 42 0.98 23.69 -14.65
N TRP A 43 0.12 23.87 -13.66
CA TRP A 43 -0.88 22.87 -13.26
C TRP A 43 -1.79 22.39 -14.40
N ALA A 44 -2.19 23.30 -15.27
CA ALA A 44 -3.03 22.96 -16.43
C ALA A 44 -2.33 22.02 -17.45
N ASN A 45 -1.02 21.90 -17.38
CA ASN A 45 -0.21 21.02 -18.22
C ASN A 45 0.32 19.80 -17.45
N ASP A 46 -0.15 19.58 -16.23
CA ASP A 46 0.21 18.40 -15.45
C ASP A 46 -0.33 17.15 -16.14
N VAL A 47 0.54 16.14 -16.29
CA VAL A 47 0.21 14.89 -16.99
C VAL A 47 0.43 13.72 -16.04
N ARG A 48 -0.62 12.93 -15.85
CA ARG A 48 -0.56 11.68 -15.09
C ARG A 48 0.44 10.73 -15.74
N PRO A 49 1.38 10.14 -14.97
CA PRO A 49 2.29 9.13 -15.51
C PRO A 49 1.52 7.94 -16.10
N SER A 50 1.93 7.48 -17.27
CA SER A 50 1.26 6.37 -17.94
C SER A 50 1.35 5.07 -17.15
N LEU A 51 0.30 4.25 -17.22
CA LEU A 51 0.25 2.92 -16.60
C LEU A 51 -0.49 1.97 -17.57
N LYS A 52 0.16 0.88 -17.96
CA LYS A 52 -0.44 -0.11 -18.87
C LYS A 52 -1.24 -1.17 -18.12
N SER A 53 -0.76 -1.56 -16.95
CA SER A 53 -1.38 -2.58 -16.08
C SER A 53 -1.18 -2.21 -14.62
N PRO A 54 -2.15 -2.48 -13.73
CA PRO A 54 -1.92 -2.32 -12.29
C PRO A 54 -0.72 -3.11 -11.75
N CYS A 55 -0.37 -4.26 -12.39
CA CYS A 55 0.79 -5.05 -12.00
C CYS A 55 2.13 -4.36 -12.32
N ASP A 56 2.12 -3.27 -13.08
CA ASP A 56 3.30 -2.41 -13.33
C ASP A 56 3.57 -1.42 -12.19
N LEU A 57 2.62 -1.27 -11.25
CA LEU A 57 2.80 -0.44 -10.06
C LEU A 57 3.82 -1.06 -9.11
N LEU A 58 4.59 -0.19 -8.50
CA LEU A 58 5.50 -0.46 -7.38
C LEU A 58 5.15 0.56 -6.31
N ILE A 59 4.29 0.15 -5.37
CA ILE A 59 3.66 1.05 -4.42
C ILE A 59 4.55 1.20 -3.19
N TYR A 60 4.82 2.44 -2.83
CA TYR A 60 5.61 2.83 -1.66
C TYR A 60 4.72 3.63 -0.72
N GLU A 61 4.36 3.02 0.41
CA GLU A 61 3.49 3.62 1.42
C GLU A 61 4.29 4.54 2.34
N LEU A 62 3.83 5.77 2.52
CA LEU A 62 4.49 6.71 3.43
C LEU A 62 3.52 7.63 4.16
N HIS A 63 4.00 8.16 5.30
CA HIS A 63 3.40 9.25 6.05
C HIS A 63 4.28 10.49 5.94
N HIS A 64 3.71 11.67 5.76
CA HIS A 64 4.47 12.92 5.52
C HIS A 64 5.48 13.23 6.61
N ARG A 65 5.09 13.05 7.88
CA ARG A 65 6.01 13.28 9.00
C ARG A 65 7.08 12.20 9.10
N ASP A 66 6.71 10.93 9.00
CA ASP A 66 7.66 9.82 9.08
C ASP A 66 8.81 10.01 8.09
N PHE A 67 8.46 10.35 6.85
CA PHE A 67 9.41 10.49 5.76
C PHE A 67 10.39 11.64 5.95
N SER A 68 9.95 12.77 6.50
CA SER A 68 10.69 14.03 6.39
C SER A 68 11.05 14.71 7.70
N ILE A 69 10.43 14.31 8.83
CA ILE A 69 10.53 15.09 10.09
C ILE A 69 11.92 15.03 10.72
N ASP A 70 12.62 13.91 10.62
CA ASP A 70 13.93 13.74 11.24
C ASP A 70 15.00 14.62 10.58
N ALA A 71 15.93 15.11 11.38
CA ALA A 71 17.03 15.95 10.89
C ALA A 71 17.89 15.24 9.85
N SER A 72 18.05 13.90 9.97
CA SER A 72 18.83 13.09 9.05
C SER A 72 18.25 13.04 7.63
N SER A 73 16.98 13.39 7.43
CA SER A 73 16.36 13.51 6.10
C SER A 73 17.06 14.59 5.25
N GLY A 74 17.54 15.65 5.89
CA GLY A 74 18.11 16.81 5.22
C GLY A 74 17.12 17.56 4.33
N LEU A 75 15.82 17.34 4.54
CA LEU A 75 14.73 18.07 3.87
C LEU A 75 14.42 19.36 4.61
N VAL A 76 13.91 20.36 3.90
CA VAL A 76 13.60 21.69 4.44
C VAL A 76 12.18 21.73 4.98
N ASN A 77 11.21 21.26 4.20
CA ASN A 77 9.78 21.30 4.51
C ASN A 77 9.34 20.09 5.35
N LYS A 78 9.95 19.90 6.51
CA LYS A 78 9.77 18.72 7.36
C LYS A 78 8.32 18.55 7.81
N GLY A 79 7.76 17.34 7.59
CA GLY A 79 6.39 16.99 7.95
C GLY A 79 5.32 17.69 7.11
N LYS A 80 5.69 18.22 5.93
CA LYS A 80 4.78 18.98 5.05
C LYS A 80 4.63 18.31 3.67
N PHE A 81 3.55 18.63 2.96
CA PHE A 81 3.35 18.20 1.57
C PHE A 81 4.56 18.54 0.69
N LEU A 82 5.11 19.74 0.86
CA LEU A 82 6.22 20.23 0.05
C LEU A 82 7.52 19.44 0.21
N ALA A 83 7.67 18.65 1.28
CA ALA A 83 8.85 17.79 1.44
C ALA A 83 9.00 16.80 0.28
N LEU A 84 7.88 16.23 -0.20
CA LEU A 84 7.86 15.31 -1.34
C LEU A 84 8.09 15.99 -2.70
N ALA A 85 8.01 17.32 -2.75
CA ALA A 85 8.33 18.11 -3.95
C ALA A 85 9.82 18.55 -3.99
N GLU A 86 10.57 18.34 -2.91
CA GLU A 86 11.98 18.71 -2.86
C GLU A 86 12.83 17.80 -3.75
N PRO A 87 13.82 18.34 -4.48
CA PRO A 87 14.69 17.57 -5.37
C PRO A 87 15.32 16.34 -4.68
N LYS A 88 15.74 16.49 -3.43
CA LYS A 88 16.35 15.39 -2.66
C LYS A 88 15.40 14.21 -2.44
N ALA A 89 14.13 14.49 -2.13
CA ALA A 89 13.10 13.45 -1.98
C ALA A 89 12.81 12.78 -3.33
N ILE A 90 12.63 13.57 -4.37
CA ILE A 90 12.39 13.08 -5.74
C ILE A 90 13.55 12.21 -6.23
N ASP A 91 14.79 12.64 -6.05
CA ASP A 91 15.97 11.87 -6.47
C ASP A 91 16.08 10.55 -5.72
N TYR A 92 15.76 10.54 -4.42
CA TYR A 92 15.72 9.31 -3.63
C TYR A 92 14.69 8.31 -4.16
N LEU A 93 13.45 8.75 -4.39
CA LEU A 93 12.38 7.90 -4.90
C LEU A 93 12.70 7.36 -6.30
N LYS A 94 13.31 8.17 -7.16
CA LYS A 94 13.78 7.74 -8.49
C LYS A 94 14.91 6.71 -8.39
N ARG A 95 15.86 6.89 -7.48
CA ARG A 95 16.94 5.91 -7.23
C ARG A 95 16.39 4.59 -6.72
N LEU A 96 15.42 4.61 -5.81
CA LEU A 96 14.75 3.39 -5.35
C LEU A 96 14.00 2.71 -6.50
N GLY A 97 13.39 3.50 -7.39
CA GLY A 97 12.73 3.02 -8.59
C GLY A 97 11.23 2.82 -8.45
N VAL A 98 10.62 3.18 -7.32
CA VAL A 98 9.15 3.13 -7.13
C VAL A 98 8.47 4.11 -8.10
N ASN A 99 7.25 3.77 -8.53
CA ASN A 99 6.49 4.55 -9.50
C ASN A 99 5.11 4.97 -8.99
N ALA A 100 4.79 4.65 -7.74
CA ALA A 100 3.58 5.09 -7.07
C ALA A 100 3.84 5.30 -5.58
N ILE A 101 3.40 6.44 -5.07
CA ILE A 101 3.42 6.76 -3.64
C ILE A 101 2.00 6.64 -3.11
N HIS A 102 1.79 5.76 -2.13
CA HIS A 102 0.59 5.71 -1.31
C HIS A 102 0.83 6.59 -0.08
N ILE A 103 0.22 7.76 -0.06
CA ILE A 103 0.27 8.67 1.10
C ILE A 103 -0.82 8.28 2.09
N LEU A 104 -0.48 8.13 3.39
CA LEU A 104 -1.44 7.95 4.46
C LEU A 104 -2.46 9.08 4.45
N PRO A 105 -3.60 8.98 5.17
CA PRO A 105 -4.70 9.94 5.06
C PRO A 105 -4.21 11.39 5.05
N SER A 106 -4.51 12.09 3.97
CA SER A 106 -4.03 13.45 3.69
C SER A 106 -5.16 14.45 3.47
N PHE A 107 -6.41 14.02 3.64
CA PHE A 107 -7.51 14.94 3.81
C PHE A 107 -7.71 15.29 5.29
N ASP A 108 -8.44 16.37 5.56
CA ASP A 108 -8.60 16.98 6.87
C ASP A 108 -9.10 15.97 7.93
N PHE A 109 -8.33 15.77 8.99
CA PHE A 109 -8.63 14.88 10.10
C PHE A 109 -8.58 15.63 11.45
N ALA A 110 -9.20 15.06 12.50
CA ALA A 110 -9.54 15.80 13.72
C ALA A 110 -8.45 15.82 14.80
N SER A 111 -7.52 14.86 14.80
CA SER A 111 -6.63 14.58 15.94
C SER A 111 -5.44 15.51 16.09
N VAL A 112 -5.15 16.35 15.10
CA VAL A 112 -4.07 17.35 15.18
C VAL A 112 -4.65 18.75 15.30
N ASP A 113 -4.26 19.48 16.33
CA ASP A 113 -4.63 20.88 16.50
C ASP A 113 -3.75 21.77 15.62
N GLU A 114 -4.31 22.22 14.50
CA GLU A 114 -3.62 23.04 13.51
C GLU A 114 -3.24 24.43 14.04
N THR A 115 -3.80 24.86 15.17
CA THR A 115 -3.45 26.12 15.81
C THR A 115 -2.23 26.04 16.73
N ARG A 116 -1.68 24.83 16.91
CA ARG A 116 -0.56 24.54 17.81
C ARG A 116 0.55 23.73 17.14
N LEU A 117 0.84 24.02 15.88
CA LEU A 117 1.87 23.33 15.10
C LEU A 117 3.32 23.67 15.52
N ASP A 118 3.49 24.61 16.44
CA ASP A 118 4.74 24.88 17.15
C ASP A 118 5.14 23.76 18.13
N GLN A 119 4.21 22.85 18.43
CA GLN A 119 4.43 21.67 19.26
C GLN A 119 4.35 20.40 18.41
N PRO A 120 5.20 19.39 18.69
CA PRO A 120 5.11 18.11 18.01
C PRO A 120 3.76 17.45 18.25
N GLN A 121 3.08 17.10 17.16
CA GLN A 121 1.84 16.35 17.15
C GLN A 121 1.91 15.32 16.06
N TYR A 122 1.44 14.12 16.34
CA TYR A 122 1.47 13.00 15.42
C TYR A 122 0.15 12.24 15.42
N ASN A 123 -0.35 11.96 14.24
CA ASN A 123 -1.39 10.96 14.02
C ASN A 123 -1.27 10.40 12.60
N TRP A 124 -1.68 9.15 12.39
CA TRP A 124 -1.76 8.60 11.03
C TRP A 124 -2.83 9.29 10.17
N GLY A 125 -3.88 9.84 10.81
CA GLY A 125 -4.93 10.58 10.13
C GLY A 125 -6.19 9.77 9.83
N TYR A 126 -6.40 8.62 10.46
CA TYR A 126 -7.61 7.79 10.26
C TYR A 126 -8.81 8.24 11.11
N ASP A 127 -8.93 9.52 11.35
CA ASP A 127 -10.04 10.18 12.05
C ASP A 127 -10.61 11.34 11.20
N PRO A 128 -11.24 11.01 10.04
CA PRO A 128 -11.61 11.98 9.01
C PRO A 128 -12.67 12.96 9.49
N LYS A 129 -12.51 14.24 9.09
CA LYS A 129 -13.41 15.34 9.40
C LYS A 129 -13.99 15.96 8.14
N ASN A 130 -13.16 16.48 7.23
CA ASN A 130 -13.56 17.08 5.96
C ASN A 130 -12.92 16.31 4.78
N TYR A 131 -13.68 15.45 4.14
CA TYR A 131 -13.18 14.50 3.13
C TYR A 131 -12.68 15.13 1.83
N ASN A 132 -13.05 16.38 1.53
CA ASN A 132 -12.71 17.04 0.26
C ASN A 132 -11.70 18.19 0.43
N VAL A 133 -10.99 18.21 1.55
CA VAL A 133 -10.03 19.25 1.90
C VAL A 133 -8.72 18.61 2.30
N PRO A 134 -7.55 19.04 1.78
CA PRO A 134 -6.27 18.58 2.26
C PRO A 134 -6.02 18.95 3.74
N GLU A 135 -5.31 18.09 4.46
CA GLU A 135 -4.95 18.28 5.88
C GLU A 135 -4.11 19.54 6.09
N GLY A 136 -4.52 20.40 7.02
CA GLY A 136 -3.85 21.67 7.27
C GLY A 136 -2.52 21.55 8.02
N SER A 137 -2.35 20.52 8.85
CA SER A 137 -1.07 20.31 9.55
C SER A 137 0.08 19.98 8.61
N TYR A 138 -0.21 19.51 7.40
CA TYR A 138 0.78 19.26 6.35
C TYR A 138 1.04 20.48 5.44
N ALA A 139 0.30 21.56 5.63
CA ALA A 139 0.56 22.85 4.96
C ALA A 139 1.56 23.69 5.75
N THR A 140 2.24 24.60 5.07
CA THR A 140 3.16 25.55 5.72
C THR A 140 2.43 26.62 6.53
N ASP A 141 1.17 26.92 6.17
CA ASP A 141 0.29 27.84 6.89
C ASP A 141 -1.14 27.29 6.90
N PRO A 142 -1.64 26.75 8.04
CA PRO A 142 -2.99 26.24 8.15
C PRO A 142 -4.07 27.33 8.22
N TYR A 143 -3.69 28.59 8.52
CA TYR A 143 -4.64 29.71 8.63
C TYR A 143 -5.04 30.28 7.26
N GLU A 144 -4.23 30.05 6.22
CA GLU A 144 -4.55 30.42 4.85
C GLU A 144 -5.24 29.23 4.13
N PRO A 145 -6.58 29.28 3.90
CA PRO A 145 -7.31 28.12 3.39
C PRO A 145 -6.84 27.59 2.03
N THR A 146 -6.28 28.47 1.19
CA THR A 146 -5.78 28.09 -0.15
C THR A 146 -4.40 27.44 -0.10
N ARG A 147 -3.65 27.63 0.99
CA ARG A 147 -2.28 27.18 1.13
C ARG A 147 -2.18 25.64 1.06
N ARG A 148 -2.96 24.93 1.85
CA ARG A 148 -3.00 23.46 1.88
C ARG A 148 -3.34 22.87 0.51
N ILE A 149 -4.24 23.52 -0.23
CA ILE A 149 -4.67 23.07 -1.55
C ILE A 149 -3.54 23.24 -2.56
N LYS A 150 -2.92 24.41 -2.61
CA LYS A 150 -1.84 24.71 -3.54
C LYS A 150 -0.61 23.86 -3.28
N GLU A 151 -0.25 23.64 -2.03
CA GLU A 151 0.92 22.83 -1.67
C GLU A 151 0.70 21.35 -1.96
N PHE A 152 -0.52 20.83 -1.76
CA PHE A 152 -0.86 19.47 -2.17
C PHE A 152 -0.75 19.29 -3.70
N LYS A 153 -1.30 20.23 -4.49
CA LYS A 153 -1.15 20.21 -5.96
C LYS A 153 0.31 20.31 -6.39
N THR A 154 1.11 21.12 -5.72
CA THR A 154 2.54 21.27 -5.98
C THR A 154 3.27 19.93 -5.78
N MET A 155 2.96 19.22 -4.71
CA MET A 155 3.48 17.88 -4.44
C MET A 155 3.12 16.90 -5.55
N VAL A 156 1.84 16.81 -5.91
CA VAL A 156 1.37 15.91 -6.99
C VAL A 156 2.08 16.20 -8.30
N MET A 157 2.14 17.45 -8.70
CA MET A 157 2.80 17.86 -9.95
C MET A 157 4.30 17.52 -9.96
N ALA A 158 4.99 17.71 -8.84
CA ALA A 158 6.40 17.34 -8.73
C ALA A 158 6.63 15.84 -8.87
N LEU A 159 5.79 15.03 -8.25
CA LEU A 159 5.82 13.56 -8.36
C LEU A 159 5.50 13.10 -9.79
N HIS A 160 4.48 13.67 -10.44
CA HIS A 160 4.14 13.38 -11.83
C HIS A 160 5.30 13.66 -12.78
N LYS A 161 5.97 14.79 -12.64
CA LYS A 161 7.18 15.13 -13.43
C LYS A 161 8.30 14.12 -13.26
N ALA A 162 8.35 13.45 -12.12
CA ALA A 162 9.31 12.37 -11.84
C ALA A 162 8.83 10.99 -12.32
N GLY A 163 7.65 10.89 -12.94
CA GLY A 163 7.06 9.62 -13.36
C GLY A 163 6.43 8.81 -12.22
N ILE A 164 6.09 9.46 -11.12
CA ILE A 164 5.55 8.83 -9.91
C ILE A 164 4.08 9.20 -9.75
N ARG A 165 3.23 8.19 -9.66
CA ARG A 165 1.79 8.33 -9.37
C ARG A 165 1.54 8.59 -7.90
N VAL A 166 0.42 9.24 -7.59
CA VAL A 166 -0.02 9.51 -6.22
C VAL A 166 -1.30 8.76 -5.92
N ILE A 167 -1.25 7.90 -4.91
CA ILE A 167 -2.37 7.13 -4.40
C ILE A 167 -2.81 7.74 -3.08
N LEU A 168 -4.08 8.12 -2.98
CA LEU A 168 -4.66 8.70 -1.78
C LEU A 168 -5.27 7.61 -0.90
N ASP A 169 -4.91 7.58 0.37
CA ASP A 169 -5.58 6.77 1.39
C ASP A 169 -6.89 7.44 1.78
N VAL A 170 -8.00 6.75 1.57
CA VAL A 170 -9.34 7.29 1.83
C VAL A 170 -10.07 6.49 2.92
N VAL A 171 -10.71 7.22 3.83
CA VAL A 171 -11.32 6.69 5.05
C VAL A 171 -12.81 7.03 5.08
N TYR A 172 -13.58 6.50 4.11
CA TYR A 172 -15.03 6.74 4.06
C TYR A 172 -15.82 5.82 4.99
N ASN A 173 -15.18 4.81 5.59
CA ASN A 173 -15.85 3.79 6.39
C ASN A 173 -16.34 4.29 7.76
N HIS A 174 -15.81 5.38 8.27
CA HIS A 174 -16.23 6.01 9.53
C HIS A 174 -15.90 7.50 9.56
N THR A 175 -16.42 8.21 10.53
CA THR A 175 -16.06 9.59 10.85
C THR A 175 -15.34 9.67 12.20
N PHE A 176 -14.59 10.74 12.46
CA PHE A 176 -13.83 10.92 13.71
C PHE A 176 -14.68 10.77 14.98
N ASN A 177 -15.95 11.15 14.93
CA ASN A 177 -17.01 10.78 15.86
C ASN A 177 -18.37 11.04 15.21
N ILE A 178 -19.45 10.53 15.81
CA ILE A 178 -20.81 10.74 15.28
C ILE A 178 -21.28 12.16 15.58
N LYS A 179 -21.27 12.54 16.86
CA LYS A 179 -21.92 13.75 17.38
C LYS A 179 -21.52 15.03 16.64
N ASN A 180 -20.25 15.19 16.33
CA ASN A 180 -19.68 16.40 15.75
C ASN A 180 -19.37 16.27 14.25
N SER A 181 -19.70 15.12 13.63
CA SER A 181 -19.47 14.93 12.21
C SER A 181 -20.39 15.83 11.37
N ASN A 182 -19.89 16.22 10.20
CA ASN A 182 -20.71 16.97 9.25
C ASN A 182 -21.94 16.18 8.81
N PHE A 183 -21.82 14.85 8.69
CA PHE A 183 -22.93 13.97 8.35
C PHE A 183 -24.08 14.07 9.38
N GLN A 184 -23.75 13.96 10.65
CA GLN A 184 -24.76 14.00 11.72
C GLN A 184 -25.41 15.37 11.83
N ARG A 185 -24.65 16.45 11.63
CA ARG A 185 -25.17 17.81 11.69
C ARG A 185 -26.08 18.17 10.50
N ILE A 186 -25.78 17.64 9.31
CA ILE A 186 -26.61 17.88 8.12
C ILE A 186 -27.87 17.00 8.12
N SER A 187 -27.73 15.71 8.42
CA SER A 187 -28.87 14.77 8.43
C SER A 187 -28.67 13.71 9.50
N PRO A 188 -29.20 13.93 10.70
CA PRO A 188 -29.01 12.99 11.82
C PRO A 188 -29.37 11.55 11.44
N ASP A 189 -28.51 10.64 11.82
CA ASP A 189 -28.66 9.18 11.67
C ASP A 189 -28.70 8.63 10.23
N TYR A 190 -28.77 9.47 9.22
CA TYR A 190 -28.91 8.99 7.84
C TYR A 190 -27.66 8.27 7.34
N TYR A 191 -26.48 8.80 7.58
CA TYR A 191 -25.22 8.32 6.98
C TYR A 191 -24.57 7.16 7.72
N TYR A 192 -25.11 6.79 8.87
CA TYR A 192 -24.55 5.72 9.71
C TYR A 192 -25.41 4.46 9.67
N ARG A 193 -24.75 3.30 9.69
CA ARG A 193 -25.45 2.02 9.88
C ARG A 193 -25.83 1.86 11.35
N LYS A 194 -26.99 1.25 11.53
CA LYS A 194 -27.49 0.88 12.84
C LYS A 194 -27.82 -0.62 12.86
N THR A 195 -27.63 -1.21 14.02
CA THR A 195 -28.07 -2.58 14.32
C THR A 195 -29.58 -2.66 14.38
N ALA A 196 -30.14 -3.86 14.38
CA ALA A 196 -31.59 -4.07 14.41
C ALA A 196 -32.29 -3.49 15.67
N ASP A 197 -31.52 -3.35 16.78
CA ASP A 197 -32.00 -2.72 18.02
C ASP A 197 -31.77 -1.18 18.04
N GLY A 198 -31.39 -0.60 16.91
CA GLY A 198 -31.28 0.84 16.71
C GLY A 198 -29.98 1.49 17.23
N LYS A 199 -29.01 0.72 17.69
CA LYS A 199 -27.70 1.23 18.09
C LYS A 199 -26.82 1.47 16.88
N TYR A 200 -25.85 2.38 17.00
CA TYR A 200 -24.83 2.55 15.97
C TYR A 200 -23.97 1.29 15.86
N SER A 201 -23.79 0.81 14.64
CA SER A 201 -22.88 -0.28 14.34
C SER A 201 -21.44 0.20 14.27
N ASP A 202 -20.48 -0.67 14.57
CA ASP A 202 -19.07 -0.35 14.63
C ASP A 202 -18.19 -1.38 13.92
N GLY A 203 -18.42 -1.55 12.63
CA GLY A 203 -17.56 -2.38 11.78
C GLY A 203 -16.16 -1.80 11.58
N SER A 204 -15.98 -0.51 11.86
CA SER A 204 -14.67 0.15 11.77
C SER A 204 -13.79 -0.06 13.00
N GLY A 205 -14.36 -0.41 14.15
CA GLY A 205 -13.63 -0.43 15.43
C GLY A 205 -13.29 0.98 15.97
N CYS A 206 -13.84 2.04 15.34
CA CYS A 206 -13.61 3.44 15.71
C CYS A 206 -14.87 4.12 16.28
N GLY A 207 -15.88 3.34 16.67
CA GLY A 207 -17.11 3.79 17.31
C GLY A 207 -18.28 4.05 16.36
N ASN A 208 -18.10 3.88 15.06
CA ASN A 208 -19.17 4.03 14.07
C ASN A 208 -18.80 3.39 12.73
N GLU A 209 -19.80 3.17 11.88
CA GLU A 209 -19.60 2.83 10.48
C GLU A 209 -20.58 3.59 9.60
N THR A 210 -20.14 3.99 8.42
CA THR A 210 -20.99 4.66 7.44
C THR A 210 -21.82 3.66 6.65
N ALA A 211 -22.97 4.09 6.16
CA ALA A 211 -23.92 3.28 5.40
C ALA A 211 -23.75 3.53 3.90
N SER A 212 -22.70 2.97 3.29
CA SER A 212 -22.37 3.19 1.89
C SER A 212 -23.47 2.78 0.91
N GLU A 213 -24.32 1.83 1.28
CA GLU A 213 -25.47 1.35 0.52
C GLU A 213 -26.60 2.38 0.40
N LYS A 214 -26.63 3.38 1.29
CA LYS A 214 -27.65 4.44 1.23
C LYS A 214 -27.34 5.42 0.09
N PRO A 215 -28.36 5.81 -0.70
CA PRO A 215 -28.16 6.60 -1.92
C PRO A 215 -27.33 7.86 -1.75
N LEU A 216 -27.57 8.67 -0.71
CA LEU A 216 -26.82 9.92 -0.53
C LEU A 216 -25.39 9.67 -0.05
N MET A 217 -25.13 8.61 0.76
CA MET A 217 -23.77 8.25 1.14
C MET A 217 -22.98 7.75 -0.06
N ARG A 218 -23.59 6.88 -0.87
CA ARG A 218 -22.99 6.39 -2.12
C ARG A 218 -22.65 7.53 -3.05
N THR A 219 -23.59 8.45 -3.30
CA THR A 219 -23.37 9.63 -4.12
C THR A 219 -22.24 10.49 -3.56
N TYR A 220 -22.20 10.69 -2.24
CA TYR A 220 -21.14 11.42 -1.58
C TYR A 220 -19.76 10.81 -1.84
N MET A 221 -19.62 9.50 -1.66
CA MET A 221 -18.35 8.80 -1.90
C MET A 221 -17.91 8.92 -3.36
N ILE A 222 -18.84 8.71 -4.30
CA ILE A 222 -18.56 8.84 -5.74
C ILE A 222 -18.08 10.24 -6.09
N GLU A 223 -18.81 11.27 -5.67
CA GLU A 223 -18.46 12.66 -5.98
C GLU A 223 -17.15 13.09 -5.29
N SER A 224 -16.89 12.63 -4.08
CA SER A 224 -15.63 12.88 -3.38
C SER A 224 -14.44 12.27 -4.12
N VAL A 225 -14.51 11.00 -4.51
CA VAL A 225 -13.46 10.34 -5.29
C VAL A 225 -13.23 11.04 -6.63
N LYS A 226 -14.29 11.36 -7.37
CA LYS A 226 -14.20 12.10 -8.64
C LYS A 226 -13.56 13.48 -8.45
N TYR A 227 -13.88 14.17 -7.36
CA TYR A 227 -13.30 15.45 -7.02
C TYR A 227 -11.78 15.35 -6.84
N TRP A 228 -11.28 14.36 -6.08
CA TRP A 228 -9.85 14.16 -5.93
C TRP A 228 -9.14 13.79 -7.24
N VAL A 229 -9.79 13.05 -8.12
CA VAL A 229 -9.26 12.75 -9.46
C VAL A 229 -9.15 14.00 -10.32
N ASN A 230 -10.22 14.80 -10.37
CA ASN A 230 -10.33 15.93 -11.28
C ASN A 230 -9.57 17.18 -10.78
N GLU A 231 -9.65 17.47 -9.48
CA GLU A 231 -9.07 18.70 -8.90
C GLU A 231 -7.60 18.51 -8.51
N TYR A 232 -7.25 17.34 -7.99
CA TYR A 232 -5.89 17.06 -7.47
C TYR A 232 -5.10 16.09 -8.33
N HIS A 233 -5.66 15.60 -9.43
CA HIS A 233 -5.04 14.64 -10.36
C HIS A 233 -4.56 13.35 -9.68
N ILE A 234 -5.28 12.89 -8.67
CA ILE A 234 -4.97 11.64 -7.95
C ILE A 234 -5.04 10.45 -8.91
N ASP A 235 -4.10 9.51 -8.78
CA ASP A 235 -3.85 8.41 -9.70
C ASP A 235 -4.30 7.05 -9.17
N GLY A 236 -4.74 6.99 -7.93
CA GLY A 236 -5.22 5.78 -7.29
C GLY A 236 -5.78 6.05 -5.91
N PHE A 237 -6.50 5.06 -5.37
CA PHE A 237 -7.12 5.15 -4.05
C PHE A 237 -6.92 3.84 -3.29
N ARG A 238 -6.48 3.95 -2.04
CA ARG A 238 -6.50 2.86 -1.07
C ARG A 238 -7.66 3.12 -0.12
N PHE A 239 -8.63 2.21 -0.11
CA PHE A 239 -9.79 2.30 0.78
C PHE A 239 -9.48 1.61 2.11
N ASP A 240 -9.37 2.42 3.15
CA ASP A 240 -9.29 1.94 4.53
C ASP A 240 -10.54 1.13 4.85
N LEU A 241 -10.35 -0.06 5.45
CA LEU A 241 -11.45 -0.99 5.78
C LEU A 241 -12.49 -1.08 4.64
N MET A 242 -12.03 -1.34 3.43
CA MET A 242 -12.89 -1.46 2.24
C MET A 242 -14.03 -2.45 2.45
N GLY A 243 -13.80 -3.50 3.26
CA GLY A 243 -14.79 -4.49 3.61
C GLY A 243 -15.98 -3.98 4.42
N VAL A 244 -15.97 -2.73 4.89
CA VAL A 244 -17.14 -2.07 5.49
C VAL A 244 -18.09 -1.55 4.42
N HIS A 245 -17.61 -1.29 3.21
CA HIS A 245 -18.41 -0.79 2.09
C HIS A 245 -19.10 -1.92 1.32
N ASP A 246 -20.28 -1.63 0.77
CA ASP A 246 -20.99 -2.56 -0.07
C ASP A 246 -20.35 -2.66 -1.47
N ILE A 247 -20.49 -3.85 -2.10
CA ILE A 247 -19.92 -4.17 -3.41
C ILE A 247 -20.43 -3.22 -4.49
N GLU A 248 -21.74 -2.93 -4.46
CA GLU A 248 -22.34 -2.06 -5.49
C GLU A 248 -21.77 -0.65 -5.45
N THR A 249 -21.57 -0.06 -4.28
CA THR A 249 -20.95 1.26 -4.14
C THR A 249 -19.53 1.24 -4.66
N MET A 250 -18.73 0.23 -4.31
CA MET A 250 -17.36 0.11 -4.80
C MET A 250 -17.30 -0.02 -6.32
N ASN A 251 -18.18 -0.83 -6.91
CA ASN A 251 -18.23 -0.98 -8.37
C ASN A 251 -18.72 0.29 -9.08
N GLN A 252 -19.68 1.03 -8.51
CA GLN A 252 -20.07 2.33 -9.06
C GLN A 252 -18.95 3.36 -9.01
N ILE A 253 -18.20 3.42 -7.90
CA ILE A 253 -16.99 4.25 -7.82
C ILE A 253 -16.00 3.86 -8.91
N ARG A 254 -15.72 2.55 -9.08
CA ARG A 254 -14.82 2.05 -10.13
C ARG A 254 -15.29 2.47 -11.52
N HIS A 255 -16.58 2.32 -11.78
CA HIS A 255 -17.16 2.67 -13.08
C HIS A 255 -17.00 4.18 -13.39
N GLU A 256 -17.36 5.03 -12.43
CA GLU A 256 -17.24 6.49 -12.60
C GLU A 256 -15.78 6.95 -12.77
N VAL A 257 -14.86 6.34 -12.04
CA VAL A 257 -13.43 6.63 -12.18
C VAL A 257 -12.90 6.15 -13.54
N ASN A 258 -13.36 4.99 -14.04
CA ASN A 258 -13.00 4.49 -15.37
C ASN A 258 -13.45 5.44 -16.48
N ASN A 259 -14.58 6.12 -16.32
CA ASN A 259 -15.06 7.12 -17.29
C ASN A 259 -14.13 8.35 -17.37
N ILE A 260 -13.37 8.62 -16.30
CA ILE A 260 -12.37 9.69 -16.29
C ILE A 260 -11.03 9.17 -16.83
N ASP A 261 -10.51 8.11 -16.20
CA ASP A 261 -9.25 7.47 -16.60
C ASP A 261 -9.20 6.03 -16.07
N PRO A 262 -9.26 5.01 -16.94
CA PRO A 262 -9.25 3.61 -16.52
C PRO A 262 -7.91 3.15 -15.93
N SER A 263 -6.85 3.92 -16.06
CA SER A 263 -5.55 3.62 -15.46
C SER A 263 -5.46 3.93 -13.96
N ILE A 264 -6.46 4.62 -13.39
CA ILE A 264 -6.52 4.92 -11.96
C ILE A 264 -6.80 3.61 -11.20
N TYR A 265 -5.88 3.21 -10.33
CA TYR A 265 -5.99 1.97 -9.58
C TYR A 265 -6.73 2.15 -8.26
N ILE A 266 -7.67 1.26 -7.97
CA ILE A 266 -8.41 1.23 -6.70
C ILE A 266 -8.11 -0.10 -6.01
N TYR A 267 -7.74 -0.04 -4.75
CA TYR A 267 -7.55 -1.20 -3.88
C TYR A 267 -7.85 -0.83 -2.43
N GLY A 268 -7.90 -1.81 -1.55
CA GLY A 268 -8.14 -1.55 -0.15
C GLY A 268 -8.03 -2.78 0.74
N GLU A 269 -8.39 -2.59 1.98
CA GLU A 269 -8.45 -3.67 2.96
C GLU A 269 -9.77 -4.43 2.80
N GLY A 270 -9.68 -5.68 2.33
CA GLY A 270 -10.83 -6.55 2.12
C GLY A 270 -11.36 -7.18 3.42
N TRP A 271 -11.43 -6.41 4.49
CA TRP A 271 -11.93 -6.81 5.80
C TRP A 271 -12.55 -5.62 6.55
N SER A 272 -13.16 -5.91 7.70
CA SER A 272 -13.60 -4.94 8.70
C SER A 272 -12.85 -5.18 10.01
N ALA A 273 -12.81 -4.17 10.89
CA ALA A 273 -12.22 -4.31 12.22
C ALA A 273 -13.20 -4.89 13.26
N GLY A 274 -14.50 -4.77 12.98
CA GLY A 274 -15.58 -5.32 13.80
C GLY A 274 -16.71 -5.88 12.94
N SER A 275 -17.85 -6.18 13.55
CA SER A 275 -19.04 -6.67 12.84
C SER A 275 -19.80 -5.50 12.22
N CYS A 276 -20.08 -5.59 10.93
CA CYS A 276 -20.92 -4.63 10.21
C CYS A 276 -22.40 -4.99 10.32
N ALA A 277 -23.26 -3.98 10.44
CA ALA A 277 -24.72 -4.16 10.38
C ALA A 277 -25.21 -4.21 8.91
N TYR A 278 -24.56 -5.02 8.09
CA TYR A 278 -24.90 -5.26 6.68
C TYR A 278 -24.48 -6.67 6.28
N PRO A 279 -25.22 -7.36 5.37
CA PRO A 279 -24.90 -8.74 4.98
C PRO A 279 -23.48 -8.87 4.41
N THR A 280 -22.69 -9.77 4.99
CA THR A 280 -21.26 -9.95 4.63
C THR A 280 -21.06 -10.32 3.16
N GLU A 281 -21.99 -11.08 2.57
CA GLU A 281 -21.96 -11.47 1.14
C GLU A 281 -22.19 -10.31 0.18
N LYS A 282 -22.64 -9.15 0.69
CA LYS A 282 -22.81 -7.89 -0.05
C LYS A 282 -21.71 -6.87 0.22
N LEU A 283 -20.78 -7.17 1.13
CA LEU A 283 -19.67 -6.30 1.48
C LEU A 283 -18.46 -6.59 0.62
N ALA A 284 -17.63 -5.55 0.39
CA ALA A 284 -16.38 -5.62 -0.37
C ALA A 284 -15.25 -6.30 0.43
N MET A 285 -15.58 -7.46 1.02
CA MET A 285 -14.62 -8.34 1.68
C MET A 285 -13.72 -9.01 0.65
N LYS A 286 -12.51 -9.37 1.02
CA LYS A 286 -11.55 -10.08 0.16
C LYS A 286 -12.18 -11.34 -0.47
N ALA A 287 -12.95 -12.12 0.30
CA ALA A 287 -13.64 -13.30 -0.19
C ALA A 287 -14.65 -13.00 -1.32
N ASN A 288 -15.08 -11.76 -1.47
CA ASN A 288 -15.98 -11.28 -2.51
C ASN A 288 -15.26 -10.54 -3.65
N ALA A 289 -13.93 -10.49 -3.67
CA ALA A 289 -13.18 -9.67 -4.62
C ALA A 289 -13.43 -10.04 -6.09
N GLN A 290 -13.84 -11.28 -6.38
CA GLN A 290 -14.26 -11.67 -7.74
C GLN A 290 -15.54 -10.95 -8.22
N LYS A 291 -16.31 -10.36 -7.30
CA LYS A 291 -17.51 -9.54 -7.62
C LYS A 291 -17.15 -8.06 -7.79
N LEU A 292 -15.92 -7.68 -7.53
CA LEU A 292 -15.41 -6.31 -7.67
C LEU A 292 -14.76 -6.13 -9.06
N ASP A 293 -15.08 -5.04 -9.73
CA ASP A 293 -14.65 -4.76 -11.11
C ASP A 293 -13.20 -4.27 -11.15
N GLY A 294 -12.23 -5.19 -11.02
CA GLY A 294 -10.79 -4.87 -11.08
C GLY A 294 -10.25 -4.12 -9.86
N ILE A 295 -11.00 -4.10 -8.76
CA ILE A 295 -10.55 -3.51 -7.50
C ILE A 295 -9.71 -4.54 -6.75
N GLY A 296 -8.55 -4.10 -6.24
CA GLY A 296 -7.61 -4.93 -5.52
C GLY A 296 -7.86 -5.00 -4.01
N ALA A 297 -7.31 -6.04 -3.38
CA ALA A 297 -7.29 -6.19 -1.93
C ALA A 297 -5.92 -6.67 -1.45
N PHE A 298 -5.57 -6.33 -0.23
CA PHE A 298 -4.34 -6.80 0.41
C PHE A 298 -4.39 -8.31 0.69
N SER A 299 -3.27 -9.00 0.42
CA SER A 299 -3.11 -10.43 0.69
C SER A 299 -2.49 -10.65 2.07
N ASP A 300 -3.31 -10.79 3.10
CA ASP A 300 -2.88 -11.17 4.44
C ASP A 300 -2.39 -12.63 4.49
N GLU A 301 -2.80 -13.48 3.55
CA GLU A 301 -2.26 -14.83 3.42
C GLU A 301 -0.74 -14.80 3.21
N MET A 302 -0.26 -13.98 2.27
CA MET A 302 1.16 -13.89 1.96
C MET A 302 1.92 -13.18 3.08
N ARG A 303 1.39 -12.07 3.58
CA ARG A 303 1.99 -11.33 4.70
C ARG A 303 2.25 -12.25 5.89
N ASP A 304 1.22 -12.94 6.35
CA ASP A 304 1.29 -13.75 7.58
C ASP A 304 2.04 -15.07 7.36
N ALA A 305 1.98 -15.65 6.15
CA ALA A 305 2.81 -16.79 5.81
C ALA A 305 4.31 -16.45 5.86
N LEU A 306 4.69 -15.25 5.42
CA LEU A 306 6.08 -14.80 5.48
C LEU A 306 6.52 -14.51 6.92
N ARG A 307 5.83 -13.62 7.62
CA ARG A 307 6.31 -13.04 8.89
C ARG A 307 5.69 -13.62 10.16
N GLY A 308 4.59 -14.36 10.04
CA GLY A 308 3.83 -14.90 11.16
C GLY A 308 2.43 -14.28 11.30
N PRO A 309 1.53 -14.94 12.05
CA PRO A 309 0.13 -14.57 12.11
C PRO A 309 -0.07 -13.21 12.78
N PHE A 310 -0.99 -12.42 12.26
CA PHE A 310 -1.43 -11.14 12.81
C PHE A 310 -1.86 -11.22 14.28
N SER A 311 -2.47 -12.34 14.68
CA SER A 311 -3.01 -12.52 16.03
C SER A 311 -1.98 -12.70 17.15
N ASP A 312 -0.71 -12.93 16.81
CA ASP A 312 0.34 -13.19 17.79
C ASP A 312 1.73 -12.75 17.26
N ASP A 313 2.22 -11.63 17.74
CA ASP A 313 3.49 -11.03 17.30
C ASP A 313 4.72 -11.87 17.66
N HIS A 314 4.61 -12.76 18.63
CA HIS A 314 5.70 -13.67 19.03
C HIS A 314 5.81 -14.91 18.16
N LYS A 315 4.81 -15.21 17.32
CA LYS A 315 4.86 -16.31 16.37
C LYS A 315 5.48 -15.89 15.06
N GLY A 316 6.45 -16.66 14.61
CA GLY A 316 7.06 -16.49 13.29
C GLY A 316 6.27 -17.18 12.18
N GLY A 317 6.71 -16.95 10.95
CA GLY A 317 6.24 -17.60 9.75
C GLY A 317 7.38 -18.29 9.00
N PHE A 318 7.29 -18.30 7.69
CA PHE A 318 8.28 -18.89 6.78
C PHE A 318 9.70 -18.37 7.06
N LEU A 319 9.83 -17.04 7.25
CA LEU A 319 11.13 -16.41 7.54
C LEU A 319 11.79 -16.91 8.82
N ALA A 320 10.99 -17.30 9.81
CA ALA A 320 11.46 -17.89 11.07
C ALA A 320 11.64 -19.41 11.01
N GLY A 321 11.50 -20.03 9.83
CA GLY A 321 11.62 -21.47 9.65
C GLY A 321 10.39 -22.29 10.09
N VAL A 322 9.23 -21.65 10.22
CA VAL A 322 7.97 -22.35 10.54
C VAL A 322 7.49 -23.11 9.30
N SER A 323 7.30 -24.42 9.45
CA SER A 323 6.83 -25.30 8.39
C SER A 323 5.36 -25.06 8.02
N GLY A 324 4.97 -25.47 6.80
CA GLY A 324 3.58 -25.43 6.34
C GLY A 324 3.10 -24.07 5.83
N GLN A 325 4.01 -23.12 5.60
CA GLN A 325 3.69 -21.79 5.07
C GLN A 325 3.78 -21.73 3.55
N GLU A 326 4.36 -22.75 2.92
CA GLU A 326 4.72 -22.75 1.50
C GLU A 326 3.51 -22.56 0.59
N GLU A 327 2.37 -23.21 0.89
CA GLU A 327 1.18 -23.10 0.03
C GLU A 327 0.56 -21.69 0.05
N SER A 328 0.58 -21.01 1.20
CA SER A 328 0.13 -19.62 1.29
C SER A 328 1.04 -18.67 0.52
N ILE A 329 2.36 -18.92 0.52
CA ILE A 329 3.32 -18.15 -0.28
C ILE A 329 3.09 -18.40 -1.77
N LYS A 330 2.93 -19.67 -2.19
CA LYS A 330 2.59 -20.01 -3.59
C LYS A 330 1.30 -19.31 -4.03
N PHE A 331 0.29 -19.29 -3.19
CA PHE A 331 -0.97 -18.59 -3.46
C PHE A 331 -0.75 -17.09 -3.68
N GLY A 332 0.09 -16.45 -2.88
CA GLY A 332 0.50 -15.05 -3.07
C GLY A 332 1.30 -14.85 -4.38
N ILE A 333 2.23 -15.75 -4.69
CA ILE A 333 3.07 -15.67 -5.89
C ILE A 333 2.21 -15.69 -7.16
N VAL A 334 1.16 -16.50 -7.23
CA VAL A 334 0.26 -16.56 -8.39
C VAL A 334 -0.77 -15.42 -8.42
N GLY A 335 -0.77 -14.51 -7.45
CA GLY A 335 -1.71 -13.38 -7.40
C GLY A 335 -3.11 -13.77 -6.95
N ALA A 336 -3.22 -14.72 -6.05
CA ALA A 336 -4.46 -15.24 -5.45
C ALA A 336 -5.49 -15.77 -6.47
N ILE A 337 -5.04 -16.13 -7.67
CA ILE A 337 -5.84 -16.79 -8.70
C ILE A 337 -5.95 -18.29 -8.42
N GLN A 338 -6.89 -18.94 -9.10
CA GLN A 338 -6.91 -20.39 -9.14
C GLN A 338 -5.71 -20.90 -9.95
N HIS A 339 -4.89 -21.76 -9.35
CA HIS A 339 -3.73 -22.37 -9.98
C HIS A 339 -3.65 -23.86 -9.65
N PRO A 340 -3.40 -24.76 -10.64
CA PRO A 340 -3.47 -26.21 -10.42
C PRO A 340 -2.44 -26.76 -9.42
N GLN A 341 -1.35 -26.04 -9.16
CA GLN A 341 -0.30 -26.44 -8.23
C GLN A 341 -0.41 -25.77 -6.85
N VAL A 342 -1.52 -25.11 -6.54
CA VAL A 342 -1.79 -24.52 -5.22
C VAL A 342 -2.89 -25.31 -4.53
N ASP A 343 -2.54 -25.95 -3.41
CA ASP A 343 -3.49 -26.68 -2.56
C ASP A 343 -4.18 -25.71 -1.58
N MET A 344 -5.37 -25.27 -1.96
CA MET A 344 -6.16 -24.31 -1.15
C MET A 344 -6.54 -24.84 0.24
N THR A 345 -6.48 -26.16 0.47
CA THR A 345 -6.75 -26.71 1.80
C THR A 345 -5.67 -26.37 2.83
N LYS A 346 -4.47 -26.02 2.36
CA LYS A 346 -3.30 -25.67 3.17
C LYS A 346 -3.02 -24.16 3.20
N VAL A 347 -3.78 -23.36 2.45
CA VAL A 347 -3.66 -21.90 2.48
C VAL A 347 -4.34 -21.38 3.75
N ASN A 348 -3.67 -20.42 4.45
CA ASN A 348 -4.25 -19.76 5.61
C ASN A 348 -5.38 -18.81 5.19
N TYR A 349 -6.34 -18.57 6.08
CA TYR A 349 -7.49 -17.65 5.96
C TYR A 349 -8.46 -17.98 4.82
N SER A 350 -8.02 -18.01 3.58
CA SER A 350 -8.88 -18.24 2.41
C SER A 350 -8.92 -19.70 2.00
N LYS A 351 -10.13 -20.22 1.76
CA LYS A 351 -10.36 -21.62 1.33
C LYS A 351 -10.67 -21.75 -0.16
N ALA A 352 -10.71 -20.62 -0.87
CA ALA A 352 -10.88 -20.54 -2.30
C ALA A 352 -10.07 -19.37 -2.88
N PRO A 353 -9.66 -19.44 -4.15
CA PRO A 353 -9.09 -18.30 -4.86
C PRO A 353 -10.09 -17.14 -4.87
N TRP A 354 -9.60 -15.91 -4.67
CA TRP A 354 -10.48 -14.75 -4.53
C TRP A 354 -10.27 -13.67 -5.60
N THR A 355 -9.32 -13.85 -6.52
CA THR A 355 -9.11 -12.90 -7.63
C THR A 355 -9.52 -13.50 -8.98
N ASN A 356 -9.98 -12.65 -9.91
CA ASN A 356 -10.15 -12.97 -11.33
C ASN A 356 -8.85 -12.71 -12.12
N SER A 357 -8.01 -11.82 -11.62
CA SER A 357 -6.75 -11.42 -12.20
C SER A 357 -5.74 -11.14 -11.09
N PRO A 358 -4.43 -11.39 -11.31
CA PRO A 358 -3.38 -11.03 -10.34
C PRO A 358 -3.39 -9.56 -9.93
N SER A 359 -3.88 -8.67 -10.79
CA SER A 359 -4.02 -7.24 -10.50
C SER A 359 -4.97 -6.92 -9.34
N GLN A 360 -5.81 -7.88 -8.93
CA GLN A 360 -6.68 -7.73 -7.76
C GLN A 360 -6.01 -8.12 -6.43
N MET A 361 -4.77 -8.57 -6.45
CA MET A 361 -4.02 -8.89 -5.23
C MET A 361 -2.89 -7.89 -5.01
N VAL A 362 -2.89 -7.24 -3.84
CA VAL A 362 -1.75 -6.44 -3.37
C VAL A 362 -0.83 -7.33 -2.54
N SER A 363 0.39 -7.50 -3.04
CA SER A 363 1.45 -8.32 -2.45
C SER A 363 2.30 -7.50 -1.51
N TYR A 364 2.43 -7.91 -0.25
CA TYR A 364 3.20 -7.18 0.74
C TYR A 364 3.63 -8.07 1.91
N VAL A 365 4.59 -7.59 2.70
CA VAL A 365 5.02 -8.24 3.93
C VAL A 365 4.76 -7.40 5.16
N SER A 366 4.74 -6.07 5.04
CA SER A 366 4.31 -5.15 6.10
C SER A 366 3.78 -3.85 5.52
N CYS A 367 3.05 -3.10 6.35
CA CYS A 367 2.50 -1.78 6.06
C CYS A 367 2.61 -0.92 7.33
N HIS A 368 1.94 0.26 7.36
CA HIS A 368 1.92 1.09 8.55
C HIS A 368 1.26 0.42 9.76
N ASP A 369 0.23 -0.44 9.52
CA ASP A 369 -0.44 -1.22 10.57
C ASP A 369 0.44 -2.35 11.07
N ASP A 370 0.31 -2.68 12.34
CA ASP A 370 1.10 -3.67 13.05
C ASP A 370 2.60 -3.33 13.08
N MET A 371 3.41 -4.31 13.45
CA MET A 371 4.86 -4.15 13.44
C MET A 371 5.39 -4.05 12.01
N CYS A 372 6.34 -3.14 11.79
CA CYS A 372 7.17 -3.21 10.59
C CYS A 372 8.01 -4.49 10.60
N LEU A 373 8.53 -4.91 9.45
CA LEU A 373 9.20 -6.20 9.29
C LEU A 373 10.37 -6.39 10.27
N THR A 374 11.20 -5.37 10.45
CA THR A 374 12.34 -5.41 11.39
C THR A 374 11.88 -5.70 12.81
N ASP A 375 10.87 -4.99 13.30
CA ASP A 375 10.34 -5.20 14.65
C ASP A 375 9.69 -6.58 14.80
N ARG A 376 8.94 -7.00 13.78
CA ARG A 376 8.29 -8.30 13.78
C ARG A 376 9.30 -9.45 13.84
N LEU A 377 10.37 -9.39 13.07
CA LEU A 377 11.43 -10.40 13.10
C LEU A 377 12.14 -10.43 14.46
N ARG A 378 12.44 -9.26 15.04
CA ARG A 378 13.05 -9.20 16.38
C ARG A 378 12.14 -9.75 17.47
N THR A 379 10.83 -9.54 17.36
CA THR A 379 9.85 -10.01 18.34
C THR A 379 9.61 -11.53 18.22
N SER A 380 9.47 -12.04 17.01
CA SER A 380 9.21 -13.47 16.77
C SER A 380 10.47 -14.36 16.81
N MET A 381 11.64 -13.72 16.69
CA MET A 381 12.96 -14.40 16.72
C MET A 381 13.89 -13.72 17.73
N PRO A 382 13.63 -13.82 19.03
CA PRO A 382 14.44 -13.17 20.06
C PRO A 382 15.93 -13.51 19.92
N GLY A 383 16.78 -12.49 19.93
CA GLY A 383 18.23 -12.67 19.77
C GLY A 383 18.72 -12.72 18.33
N ILE A 384 17.86 -12.51 17.34
CA ILE A 384 18.29 -12.38 15.93
C ILE A 384 19.35 -11.29 15.79
N ASN A 385 20.46 -11.62 15.14
CA ASN A 385 21.49 -10.60 14.84
C ASN A 385 21.17 -9.84 13.56
N THR A 386 21.88 -8.72 13.34
CA THR A 386 21.62 -7.84 12.19
C THR A 386 21.84 -8.53 10.85
N ASP A 387 22.84 -9.39 10.72
CA ASP A 387 23.13 -10.09 9.46
C ASP A 387 22.01 -11.08 9.11
N GLU A 388 21.49 -11.82 10.09
CA GLU A 388 20.33 -12.69 9.89
C GLU A 388 19.07 -11.88 9.57
N LEU A 389 18.86 -10.77 10.27
CA LEU A 389 17.76 -9.84 10.01
C LEU A 389 17.78 -9.35 8.55
N ILE A 390 18.94 -8.89 8.07
CA ILE A 390 19.11 -8.46 6.68
C ILE A 390 18.80 -9.60 5.71
N ARG A 391 19.32 -10.80 5.93
CA ARG A 391 19.02 -11.95 5.06
C ARG A 391 17.54 -12.22 4.93
N LEU A 392 16.81 -12.20 6.03
CA LEU A 392 15.37 -12.46 6.06
C LEU A 392 14.54 -11.32 5.47
N ASP A 393 14.95 -10.07 5.69
CA ASP A 393 14.34 -8.90 5.06
C ASP A 393 14.43 -9.00 3.52
N LEU A 394 15.63 -9.25 2.99
CA LEU A 394 15.85 -9.40 1.55
C LEU A 394 15.09 -10.60 0.96
N LEU A 395 15.02 -11.72 1.70
CA LEU A 395 14.25 -12.88 1.29
C LEU A 395 12.75 -12.57 1.18
N ALA A 396 12.20 -11.87 2.17
CA ALA A 396 10.80 -11.47 2.19
C ALA A 396 10.45 -10.58 0.99
N GLN A 397 11.28 -9.57 0.71
CA GLN A 397 11.02 -8.67 -0.40
C GLN A 397 11.21 -9.35 -1.77
N THR A 398 12.09 -10.33 -1.86
CA THR A 398 12.18 -11.13 -3.09
C THR A 398 10.87 -11.86 -3.37
N ALA A 399 10.22 -12.43 -2.34
CA ALA A 399 8.91 -13.04 -2.50
C ALA A 399 7.86 -12.02 -2.98
N VAL A 400 7.83 -10.83 -2.39
CA VAL A 400 6.90 -9.75 -2.77
C VAL A 400 7.12 -9.28 -4.20
N PHE A 401 8.36 -8.94 -4.58
CA PHE A 401 8.66 -8.35 -5.89
C PHE A 401 8.67 -9.37 -7.05
N THR A 402 8.71 -10.67 -6.76
CA THR A 402 8.60 -11.74 -7.77
C THR A 402 7.19 -12.31 -7.88
N SER A 403 6.24 -11.89 -7.03
CA SER A 403 4.84 -12.28 -7.13
C SER A 403 4.15 -11.63 -8.34
N GLN A 404 3.10 -12.27 -8.84
CA GLN A 404 2.30 -11.78 -9.97
C GLN A 404 1.30 -10.69 -9.58
N GLY A 405 1.06 -10.46 -8.28
CA GLY A 405 0.22 -9.39 -7.78
C GLY A 405 0.87 -8.01 -7.91
N VAL A 406 0.22 -7.02 -7.33
CA VAL A 406 0.72 -5.64 -7.28
C VAL A 406 1.63 -5.49 -6.06
N PRO A 407 2.94 -5.27 -6.23
CA PRO A 407 3.86 -5.18 -5.09
C PRO A 407 3.71 -3.85 -4.34
N PHE A 408 3.75 -3.97 -3.04
CA PHE A 408 3.59 -2.89 -2.08
C PHE A 408 4.66 -3.02 -1.00
N MET A 409 5.27 -1.91 -0.62
CA MET A 409 6.25 -1.86 0.46
C MET A 409 6.01 -0.68 1.39
N LEU A 410 6.30 -0.88 2.67
CA LEU A 410 6.34 0.19 3.66
C LEU A 410 7.60 1.03 3.47
N CYS A 411 7.45 2.35 3.49
CA CYS A 411 8.55 3.30 3.50
C CYS A 411 9.54 3.01 4.63
N GLY A 412 10.79 2.81 4.28
CA GLY A 412 11.88 2.55 5.22
C GLY A 412 12.28 1.08 5.36
N GLU A 413 11.52 0.12 4.80
CA GLU A 413 11.95 -1.28 4.77
C GLU A 413 13.30 -1.42 4.06
N GLU A 414 13.53 -0.66 3.02
CA GLU A 414 14.78 -0.61 2.25
C GLU A 414 15.98 -0.04 3.04
N MET A 415 15.77 0.35 4.28
CA MET A 415 16.81 0.80 5.22
C MET A 415 16.63 0.23 6.63
N LEU A 416 15.98 -0.92 6.77
CA LEU A 416 15.70 -1.59 8.04
C LEU A 416 15.00 -0.70 9.07
N ARG A 417 13.95 -0.02 8.64
CA ARG A 417 13.12 0.79 9.54
C ARG A 417 12.64 -0.02 10.72
N ASP A 418 12.73 0.55 11.92
CA ASP A 418 12.07 0.05 13.10
C ASP A 418 11.22 1.14 13.77
N LYS A 419 10.22 0.69 14.51
CA LYS A 419 9.36 1.52 15.37
C LYS A 419 9.54 1.13 16.83
N LYS A 420 10.72 0.62 17.18
CA LYS A 420 11.10 0.19 18.54
C LYS A 420 10.13 -0.84 19.13
N GLY A 421 9.60 -1.73 18.30
CA GLY A 421 8.65 -2.77 18.71
C GLY A 421 7.21 -2.29 18.91
N VAL A 422 6.89 -1.06 18.55
CA VAL A 422 5.51 -0.53 18.68
C VAL A 422 4.68 -0.98 17.49
N ALA A 423 3.69 -1.85 17.73
CA ALA A 423 2.80 -2.35 16.69
C ALA A 423 1.80 -1.30 16.22
N ASN A 424 1.06 -0.70 17.16
CA ASN A 424 0.03 0.30 16.85
C ASN A 424 0.52 1.71 17.17
N SER A 425 1.25 2.32 16.25
CA SER A 425 1.95 3.58 16.45
C SER A 425 1.18 4.83 15.99
N PHE A 426 -0.15 4.73 15.77
CA PHE A 426 -0.98 5.75 15.12
C PHE A 426 -0.90 7.15 15.76
N ARG A 427 -0.61 7.24 17.04
CA ARG A 427 -0.42 8.49 17.80
C ARG A 427 0.88 8.51 18.61
N SER A 428 1.80 7.61 18.31
CA SER A 428 3.12 7.60 18.92
C SER A 428 3.94 8.81 18.45
N PRO A 429 4.88 9.31 19.24
CA PRO A 429 5.66 10.48 18.85
C PRO A 429 6.57 10.22 17.65
N ASP A 430 7.09 11.30 17.07
CA ASP A 430 7.97 11.26 15.90
C ASP A 430 9.18 10.32 16.08
N ASN A 431 9.78 10.26 17.25
CA ASN A 431 10.94 9.39 17.53
C ASN A 431 10.63 7.87 17.50
N ILE A 432 9.36 7.49 17.44
CA ILE A 432 8.93 6.11 17.16
C ILE A 432 8.65 5.94 15.66
N ASN A 433 8.01 6.92 15.04
CA ASN A 433 7.47 6.81 13.69
C ASN A 433 8.43 7.24 12.58
N HIS A 434 9.40 8.11 12.86
CA HIS A 434 10.29 8.71 11.87
C HIS A 434 11.20 7.70 11.15
N LEU A 435 11.64 8.04 9.96
CA LEU A 435 12.75 7.36 9.31
C LEU A 435 14.08 7.89 9.84
N ASP A 436 14.98 7.00 10.23
CA ASP A 436 16.39 7.34 10.44
C ASP A 436 17.16 7.16 9.12
N TRP A 437 17.34 8.26 8.41
CA TRP A 437 18.02 8.29 7.11
C TRP A 437 19.51 7.93 7.17
N ASN A 438 20.11 7.92 8.36
CA ASN A 438 21.48 7.43 8.55
C ASN A 438 21.58 5.94 8.23
N ASN A 439 20.49 5.21 8.31
CA ASN A 439 20.46 3.79 7.98
C ASN A 439 20.81 3.50 6.51
N LEU A 440 20.58 4.43 5.58
CA LEU A 440 21.04 4.27 4.20
C LEU A 440 22.56 4.16 4.08
N LYS A 441 23.30 4.82 4.97
CA LYS A 441 24.76 4.71 5.03
C LYS A 441 25.22 3.52 5.85
N LYS A 442 24.41 3.11 6.81
CA LYS A 442 24.71 1.98 7.71
C LYS A 442 24.42 0.62 7.05
N TYR A 443 23.39 0.55 6.20
CA TYR A 443 22.93 -0.67 5.54
C TYR A 443 22.73 -0.43 4.04
N PRO A 444 23.77 0.01 3.29
CA PRO A 444 23.62 0.35 1.88
C PRO A 444 23.21 -0.86 1.03
N GLU A 445 23.63 -2.05 1.43
CA GLU A 445 23.30 -3.32 0.76
C GLU A 445 21.81 -3.62 0.72
N VAL A 446 21.04 -3.17 1.72
CA VAL A 446 19.59 -3.37 1.77
C VAL A 446 18.92 -2.49 0.71
N PHE A 447 19.27 -1.21 0.65
CA PHE A 447 18.76 -0.30 -0.37
C PHE A 447 19.13 -0.77 -1.79
N ASP A 448 20.39 -1.17 -2.01
CA ASP A 448 20.87 -1.62 -3.31
C ASP A 448 20.13 -2.88 -3.78
N TYR A 449 19.84 -3.80 -2.86
CA TYR A 449 19.08 -5.01 -3.17
C TYR A 449 17.63 -4.67 -3.56
N TYR A 450 16.95 -3.80 -2.81
CA TYR A 450 15.59 -3.37 -3.11
C TYR A 450 15.50 -2.67 -4.47
N SER A 451 16.37 -1.70 -4.72
CA SER A 451 16.39 -0.99 -6.01
C SER A 451 16.72 -1.93 -7.17
N GLY A 452 17.59 -2.90 -6.94
CA GLY A 452 17.92 -3.94 -7.92
C GLY A 452 16.72 -4.84 -8.24
N LEU A 453 15.98 -5.32 -7.23
CA LEU A 453 14.75 -6.10 -7.44
C LEU A 453 13.68 -5.31 -8.19
N ILE A 454 13.51 -4.04 -7.84
CA ILE A 454 12.56 -3.15 -8.51
C ILE A 454 12.93 -3.00 -9.98
N ALA A 455 14.22 -2.74 -10.27
CA ALA A 455 14.71 -2.64 -11.64
C ALA A 455 14.52 -3.94 -12.42
N LEU A 456 14.80 -5.09 -11.79
CA LEU A 456 14.61 -6.41 -12.39
C LEU A 456 13.14 -6.66 -12.76
N ARG A 457 12.21 -6.39 -11.83
CA ARG A 457 10.76 -6.52 -12.10
C ARG A 457 10.30 -5.61 -13.23
N LYS A 458 10.78 -4.37 -13.30
CA LYS A 458 10.45 -3.43 -14.38
C LYS A 458 10.96 -3.91 -15.74
N ALA A 459 12.17 -4.47 -15.78
CA ALA A 459 12.79 -4.95 -17.03
C ALA A 459 12.13 -6.23 -17.55
N HIS A 460 11.57 -7.07 -16.67
CA HIS A 460 11.11 -8.40 -16.99
C HIS A 460 9.58 -8.55 -16.82
N PRO A 461 8.81 -8.51 -17.93
CA PRO A 461 7.35 -8.64 -17.91
C PRO A 461 6.88 -10.01 -17.40
N ALA A 462 7.73 -11.02 -17.36
CA ALA A 462 7.43 -12.34 -16.79
C ALA A 462 6.97 -12.26 -15.32
N PHE A 463 7.43 -11.26 -14.54
CA PHE A 463 7.03 -11.06 -13.14
C PHE A 463 5.68 -10.36 -12.96
N ARG A 464 5.06 -9.88 -14.05
CA ARG A 464 3.85 -9.02 -14.01
C ARG A 464 2.94 -9.30 -15.19
N LEU A 465 2.55 -10.57 -15.31
CA LEU A 465 1.76 -11.06 -16.45
C LEU A 465 0.36 -10.45 -16.52
N GLY A 466 -0.22 -10.01 -15.41
CA GLY A 466 -1.47 -9.25 -15.35
C GLY A 466 -2.74 -10.02 -15.77
N ASN A 467 -2.61 -11.32 -16.05
CA ASN A 467 -3.67 -12.15 -16.58
C ASN A 467 -3.59 -13.56 -15.97
N ALA A 468 -4.71 -14.06 -15.44
CA ALA A 468 -4.76 -15.35 -14.76
C ALA A 468 -4.39 -16.53 -15.66
N GLU A 469 -4.84 -16.51 -16.94
CA GLU A 469 -4.52 -17.57 -17.88
C GLU A 469 -3.03 -17.58 -18.22
N ALA A 470 -2.42 -16.41 -18.44
CA ALA A 470 -0.99 -16.31 -18.68
C ALA A 470 -0.17 -16.84 -17.47
N VAL A 471 -0.61 -16.56 -16.25
CA VAL A 471 0.03 -17.11 -15.04
C VAL A 471 -0.06 -18.64 -15.03
N ARG A 472 -1.24 -19.22 -15.30
CA ARG A 472 -1.39 -20.68 -15.35
C ARG A 472 -0.53 -21.34 -16.42
N GLN A 473 -0.35 -20.68 -17.56
CA GLN A 473 0.44 -21.23 -18.68
C GLN A 473 1.95 -21.13 -18.45
N HIS A 474 2.41 -20.05 -17.85
CA HIS A 474 3.83 -19.72 -17.79
C HIS A 474 4.47 -19.94 -16.43
N LEU A 475 3.72 -19.89 -15.32
CA LEU A 475 4.26 -20.10 -13.99
C LEU A 475 4.07 -21.55 -13.57
N GLU A 476 5.16 -22.19 -13.14
CA GLU A 476 5.20 -23.59 -12.68
C GLU A 476 6.00 -23.67 -11.39
N PHE A 477 5.42 -24.26 -10.35
CA PHE A 477 6.15 -24.56 -9.11
C PHE A 477 7.00 -25.81 -9.28
N LEU A 478 8.23 -25.74 -8.79
CA LEU A 478 9.17 -26.84 -8.77
C LEU A 478 9.07 -27.60 -7.43
N SER A 479 9.42 -28.89 -7.45
CA SER A 479 9.52 -29.67 -6.21
C SER A 479 10.62 -29.10 -5.32
N ALA A 480 10.30 -28.86 -4.06
CA ALA A 480 11.23 -28.30 -3.09
C ALA A 480 10.98 -28.91 -1.69
N PRO A 481 12.01 -28.96 -0.84
CA PRO A 481 11.86 -29.40 0.55
C PRO A 481 11.08 -28.37 1.37
N SER A 482 10.64 -28.77 2.57
CA SER A 482 10.03 -27.85 3.53
C SER A 482 10.95 -26.65 3.81
N GLY A 483 10.36 -25.47 3.94
CA GLY A 483 11.09 -24.21 4.11
C GLY A 483 11.66 -23.62 2.82
N VAL A 484 11.30 -24.18 1.66
CA VAL A 484 11.69 -23.67 0.35
C VAL A 484 10.46 -23.54 -0.56
N VAL A 485 10.37 -22.41 -1.26
CA VAL A 485 9.45 -22.21 -2.38
C VAL A 485 10.27 -21.97 -3.63
N ALA A 486 10.05 -22.77 -4.66
CA ALA A 486 10.73 -22.66 -5.94
C ALA A 486 9.72 -22.67 -7.08
N PHE A 487 9.89 -21.77 -8.05
CA PHE A 487 9.05 -21.71 -9.24
C PHE A 487 9.83 -21.23 -10.44
N ARG A 488 9.31 -21.53 -11.63
CA ARG A 488 9.84 -20.99 -12.87
C ARG A 488 8.77 -20.23 -13.67
N LEU A 489 9.23 -19.25 -14.41
CA LEU A 489 8.50 -18.55 -15.47
C LEU A 489 9.11 -19.02 -16.79
N LYS A 490 8.32 -19.65 -17.65
CA LYS A 490 8.80 -20.37 -18.83
C LYS A 490 8.24 -19.80 -20.12
N ASN A 491 8.92 -20.12 -21.23
CA ASN A 491 8.46 -19.84 -22.60
C ASN A 491 8.28 -18.34 -22.85
N HIS A 492 9.31 -17.53 -22.55
CA HIS A 492 9.27 -16.07 -22.74
C HIS A 492 8.00 -15.42 -22.15
N ALA A 493 7.66 -15.78 -20.91
CA ALA A 493 6.44 -15.33 -20.24
C ALA A 493 6.22 -13.82 -20.40
N GLY A 494 5.03 -13.43 -20.87
CA GLY A 494 4.71 -12.02 -21.10
C GLY A 494 5.52 -11.35 -22.21
N GLY A 495 6.18 -12.11 -23.08
CA GLY A 495 7.10 -11.59 -24.10
C GLY A 495 8.48 -11.21 -23.55
N ASP A 496 8.88 -11.79 -22.42
CA ASP A 496 10.17 -11.55 -21.79
C ASP A 496 11.35 -11.94 -22.70
N ALA A 497 12.44 -11.21 -22.60
CA ALA A 497 13.67 -11.53 -23.31
C ALA A 497 14.27 -12.87 -22.85
N TRP A 498 14.07 -13.23 -21.56
CA TRP A 498 14.52 -14.50 -21.00
C TRP A 498 13.49 -15.61 -21.24
N ASN A 499 13.96 -16.75 -21.72
CA ASN A 499 13.08 -17.89 -21.99
C ASN A 499 12.60 -18.55 -20.70
N ASN A 500 13.51 -18.75 -19.75
CA ASN A 500 13.20 -19.32 -18.45
C ASN A 500 13.79 -18.47 -17.34
N ILE A 501 12.99 -18.24 -16.29
CA ILE A 501 13.44 -17.60 -15.05
C ILE A 501 13.08 -18.53 -13.92
N VAL A 502 14.06 -18.91 -13.09
CA VAL A 502 13.84 -19.72 -11.88
C VAL A 502 14.06 -18.86 -10.66
N VAL A 503 13.07 -18.84 -9.78
CA VAL A 503 13.11 -18.14 -8.49
C VAL A 503 13.06 -19.18 -7.38
N ILE A 504 13.99 -19.08 -6.43
CA ILE A 504 14.07 -19.98 -5.29
C ILE A 504 14.16 -19.15 -4.01
N LEU A 505 13.29 -19.43 -3.06
CA LEU A 505 13.22 -18.80 -1.75
C LEU A 505 13.54 -19.84 -0.70
N ASN A 506 14.70 -19.76 -0.06
CA ASN A 506 15.14 -20.68 0.98
C ASN A 506 15.13 -20.00 2.36
N ALA A 507 14.18 -20.36 3.21
CA ALA A 507 14.11 -19.86 4.59
C ALA A 507 14.88 -20.74 5.60
N ASN A 508 15.39 -21.90 5.17
CA ASN A 508 16.16 -22.78 6.05
C ASN A 508 17.50 -22.15 6.45
N ARG A 509 17.96 -22.46 7.65
CA ARG A 509 19.28 -22.07 8.17
C ARG A 509 20.44 -22.86 7.59
N MET A 510 20.14 -23.72 6.62
CA MET A 510 21.12 -24.52 5.88
C MET A 510 20.93 -24.30 4.37
N PRO A 511 21.98 -24.39 3.59
CA PRO A 511 21.86 -24.41 2.13
C PRO A 511 20.95 -25.56 1.68
N GLN A 512 20.24 -25.35 0.58
CA GLN A 512 19.34 -26.34 -0.01
C GLN A 512 19.66 -26.53 -1.49
N THR A 513 19.69 -27.79 -1.93
CA THR A 513 19.85 -28.13 -3.34
C THR A 513 18.49 -28.38 -3.96
N ILE A 514 18.19 -27.66 -5.03
CA ILE A 514 16.91 -27.72 -5.74
C ILE A 514 17.14 -28.23 -7.17
N ASN A 515 16.37 -29.22 -7.57
CA ASN A 515 16.36 -29.71 -8.95
C ASN A 515 15.64 -28.68 -9.84
N ILE A 516 16.27 -28.35 -10.94
CA ILE A 516 15.77 -27.40 -11.94
C ILE A 516 15.83 -28.09 -13.31
N PRO A 517 15.09 -27.61 -14.33
CA PRO A 517 15.28 -28.12 -15.69
C PRO A 517 16.72 -27.95 -16.15
N GLN A 518 17.28 -28.96 -16.80
CA GLN A 518 18.63 -28.91 -17.35
C GLN A 518 18.74 -27.79 -18.38
N ASN A 519 19.63 -26.84 -18.11
CA ASN A 519 19.90 -25.72 -19.04
C ASN A 519 21.18 -24.97 -18.66
N GLN A 520 21.55 -23.97 -19.49
CA GLN A 520 22.59 -22.99 -19.17
C GLN A 520 21.99 -21.79 -18.44
N TYR A 521 22.40 -21.59 -17.20
CA TYR A 521 21.82 -20.56 -16.35
C TYR A 521 22.82 -19.47 -15.95
N THR A 522 22.36 -18.22 -15.96
CA THR A 522 23.06 -17.07 -15.38
C THR A 522 22.31 -16.61 -14.13
N ALA A 523 22.99 -16.44 -13.02
CA ALA A 523 22.42 -15.90 -11.80
C ALA A 523 22.34 -14.36 -11.89
N VAL A 524 21.21 -13.80 -11.48
CA VAL A 524 20.99 -12.33 -11.38
C VAL A 524 20.63 -11.88 -9.96
N VAL A 525 20.18 -12.82 -9.12
CA VAL A 525 20.05 -12.63 -7.67
C VAL A 525 20.71 -13.81 -6.99
N LYS A 526 21.71 -13.54 -6.17
CA LYS A 526 22.45 -14.56 -5.44
C LYS A 526 23.17 -13.94 -4.24
N ASP A 527 23.12 -14.62 -3.10
CA ASP A 527 23.86 -14.27 -1.88
C ASP A 527 23.71 -12.81 -1.42
N GLY A 528 22.50 -12.25 -1.58
CA GLY A 528 22.20 -10.89 -1.16
C GLY A 528 22.62 -9.81 -2.16
N VAL A 529 22.98 -10.20 -3.39
CA VAL A 529 23.34 -9.29 -4.48
C VAL A 529 22.32 -9.42 -5.62
N VAL A 530 21.96 -8.29 -6.21
CA VAL A 530 21.21 -8.22 -7.47
C VAL A 530 22.10 -7.61 -8.53
N ASN A 531 22.28 -8.30 -9.66
CA ASN A 531 23.02 -7.80 -10.81
C ASN A 531 22.39 -8.32 -12.11
N ALA A 532 21.76 -7.42 -12.86
CA ALA A 532 21.10 -7.76 -14.13
C ALA A 532 22.07 -8.25 -15.22
N GLU A 533 23.36 -7.88 -15.15
CA GLU A 533 24.41 -8.32 -16.06
C GLU A 533 24.91 -9.75 -15.78
N GLY A 534 24.49 -10.32 -14.63
CA GLY A 534 24.88 -11.64 -14.17
C GLY A 534 25.87 -11.63 -12.99
N ILE A 535 25.81 -12.68 -12.20
CA ILE A 535 26.65 -12.92 -11.02
C ILE A 535 27.44 -14.20 -11.26
N GLY A 536 28.75 -14.09 -11.39
CA GLY A 536 29.64 -15.22 -11.69
C GLY A 536 29.49 -15.73 -13.13
N ASN A 537 29.93 -16.97 -13.35
CA ASN A 537 29.88 -17.59 -14.67
C ASN A 537 28.51 -18.26 -14.92
N THR A 538 28.11 -18.31 -16.19
CA THR A 538 27.00 -19.16 -16.61
C THR A 538 27.33 -20.63 -16.33
N ILE A 539 26.37 -21.37 -15.79
CA ILE A 539 26.52 -22.78 -15.41
C ILE A 539 25.54 -23.65 -16.20
N ASN A 540 26.03 -24.81 -16.64
CA ASN A 540 25.16 -25.86 -17.19
C ASN A 540 24.71 -26.75 -16.03
N ALA A 541 23.43 -26.72 -15.67
CA ALA A 541 22.96 -27.35 -14.44
C ALA A 541 21.54 -27.92 -14.57
N ASP A 542 21.31 -29.03 -13.87
CA ASP A 542 20.01 -29.64 -13.56
C ASP A 542 19.61 -29.49 -12.09
N LYS A 543 20.49 -28.90 -11.30
CA LYS A 543 20.29 -28.57 -9.87
C LYS A 543 21.15 -27.39 -9.48
N VAL A 544 20.69 -26.63 -8.48
CA VAL A 544 21.43 -25.50 -7.91
C VAL A 544 21.36 -25.54 -6.39
N GLU A 545 22.43 -25.08 -5.75
CA GLU A 545 22.46 -24.87 -4.31
C GLU A 545 22.14 -23.40 -3.99
N VAL A 546 21.19 -23.21 -3.09
CA VAL A 546 20.78 -21.88 -2.58
C VAL A 546 21.20 -21.76 -1.14
N SER A 547 21.95 -20.71 -0.84
CA SER A 547 22.48 -20.44 0.51
C SER A 547 21.37 -20.32 1.55
N ALA A 548 21.73 -20.52 2.81
CA ALA A 548 20.82 -20.43 3.96
C ALA A 548 20.17 -19.04 4.06
N GLN A 549 18.85 -19.01 4.24
CA GLN A 549 18.07 -17.78 4.40
C GLN A 549 18.29 -16.76 3.26
N ARG A 550 18.34 -17.27 2.02
CA ARG A 550 18.59 -16.45 0.82
C ARG A 550 17.61 -16.79 -0.30
N ALA A 551 17.44 -15.83 -1.17
CA ALA A 551 16.79 -16.03 -2.46
C ALA A 551 17.84 -16.20 -3.56
N MET A 552 17.45 -16.90 -4.62
CA MET A 552 18.19 -16.98 -5.87
C MET A 552 17.27 -16.77 -7.05
N ILE A 553 17.70 -15.96 -8.03
CA ILE A 553 17.04 -15.85 -9.33
C ILE A 553 18.08 -16.11 -10.40
N ILE A 554 17.78 -17.08 -11.25
CA ILE A 554 18.60 -17.47 -12.40
C ILE A 554 17.74 -17.49 -13.66
N TYR A 555 18.34 -17.23 -14.80
CA TYR A 555 17.63 -17.27 -16.08
C TYR A 555 18.41 -18.08 -17.14
N SER A 556 17.69 -18.52 -18.15
CA SER A 556 18.24 -19.09 -19.36
C SER A 556 17.55 -18.52 -20.59
N ASN A 557 18.27 -18.47 -21.70
CA ASN A 557 17.77 -18.01 -23.01
C ASN A 557 17.37 -19.16 -23.94
N GLU A 558 17.62 -20.41 -23.52
CA GLU A 558 17.32 -21.63 -24.27
C GLU A 558 16.12 -22.40 -23.72
#